data_1d48016c304a1fb279c62c93d1c41a15
#
_entry.id   1d48016c304a1fb279c62c93d1c41a15
#
_cell.length_a   1.000
_cell.length_b   1.000
_cell.length_c   1.000
_cell.angle_alpha   90.00
_cell.angle_beta   90.00
_cell.angle_gamma   90.00
#
_symmetry.space_group_name_H-M   'P 1'
#
loop_
_entity.id
_entity.type
_entity.pdbx_description
1 polymer ?
#
loop_
_entity_poly.entity_id
_entity_poly.type
_entity_poly.pdbx_seq_one_letter_code
_entity_poly.pdbx_strand_id
1 'polypeptide(L)'
;KLLENITLQAELLELKSNETRPAEGTVVEAKLDMGRGPVATVLVQKGTLKKGDIFVVGQQWGKVRALLDDKKEKIDFALPSTPVEVLGLNGTPEAGDILNVLPSEAKAREISLYREQNIKNKKNTVGMGSSLDQLLAKAKEDEKLSFLPIIVKSDVRGSGEAIVQAMGKIKSD
;
A
#
# COMPACT_ATOMS: atom_id res chain seq x y z
N LYS A 1 -19.34 -1.48 -26.32
CA LYS A 1 -18.10 -1.86 -27.08
C LYS A 1 -16.89 -2.13 -26.17
N LEU A 2 -16.39 -1.15 -25.35
CA LEU A 2 -15.20 -1.39 -24.53
C LEU A 2 -15.44 -2.49 -23.48
N LEU A 3 -16.53 -2.40 -22.71
CA LEU A 3 -16.88 -3.40 -21.70
C LEU A 3 -17.12 -4.78 -22.31
N GLU A 4 -17.82 -4.85 -23.46
CA GLU A 4 -18.02 -6.09 -24.19
C GLU A 4 -16.70 -6.76 -24.61
N ASN A 5 -15.74 -5.97 -25.10
CA ASN A 5 -14.43 -6.49 -25.47
C ASN A 5 -13.64 -6.99 -24.24
N ILE A 6 -13.74 -6.28 -23.10
CA ILE A 6 -13.12 -6.71 -21.84
C ILE A 6 -13.75 -8.04 -21.38
N THR A 7 -15.09 -8.17 -21.45
CA THR A 7 -15.77 -9.42 -21.07
C THR A 7 -15.35 -10.59 -21.96
N LEU A 8 -15.33 -10.40 -23.28
CA LEU A 8 -14.87 -11.44 -24.22
C LEU A 8 -13.41 -11.86 -23.94
N GLN A 9 -12.53 -10.90 -23.66
CA GLN A 9 -11.14 -11.21 -23.33
C GLN A 9 -11.01 -11.95 -22.00
N ALA A 10 -11.81 -11.59 -21.01
CA ALA A 10 -11.83 -12.25 -19.70
C ALA A 10 -12.33 -13.71 -19.81
N GLU A 11 -13.35 -13.96 -20.64
CA GLU A 11 -13.85 -15.31 -20.93
C GLU A 11 -12.78 -16.18 -21.59
N LEU A 12 -12.05 -15.64 -22.57
CA LEU A 12 -10.95 -16.36 -23.25
C LEU A 12 -9.80 -16.74 -22.32
N LEU A 13 -9.54 -15.94 -21.28
CA LEU A 13 -8.47 -16.19 -20.32
C LEU A 13 -8.82 -17.25 -19.27
N GLU A 14 -10.11 -17.61 -19.13
CA GLU A 14 -10.61 -18.60 -18.14
C GLU A 14 -9.99 -18.46 -16.75
N LEU A 15 -9.88 -17.22 -16.23
CA LEU A 15 -9.25 -16.94 -14.95
C LEU A 15 -10.06 -17.59 -13.82
N LYS A 16 -9.36 -18.42 -13.03
CA LYS A 16 -9.95 -19.17 -11.90
C LYS A 16 -9.29 -18.77 -10.62
N SER A 17 -10.04 -18.68 -9.51
CA SER A 17 -9.53 -18.42 -8.18
C SER A 17 -10.08 -19.43 -7.18
N ASN A 18 -9.29 -19.76 -6.16
CA ASN A 18 -9.72 -20.63 -5.08
C ASN A 18 -10.24 -19.78 -3.91
N GLU A 19 -11.51 -19.91 -3.58
CA GLU A 19 -12.21 -19.16 -2.53
C GLU A 19 -11.93 -19.72 -1.12
N THR A 20 -11.53 -21.00 -1.00
CA THR A 20 -11.43 -21.69 0.29
C THR A 20 -10.12 -21.47 1.03
N ARG A 21 -9.11 -20.87 0.40
CA ARG A 21 -7.81 -20.54 0.98
C ARG A 21 -7.85 -19.24 1.78
N PRO A 22 -6.84 -18.96 2.64
CA PRO A 22 -6.64 -17.65 3.25
C PRO A 22 -6.57 -16.56 2.19
N ALA A 23 -7.16 -15.39 2.48
CA ALA A 23 -7.24 -14.32 1.50
C ALA A 23 -5.88 -13.72 1.17
N GLU A 24 -5.72 -13.41 -0.11
CA GLU A 24 -4.63 -12.65 -0.69
C GLU A 24 -5.25 -11.54 -1.55
N GLY A 25 -4.81 -10.32 -1.38
CA GLY A 25 -5.33 -9.17 -2.13
C GLY A 25 -4.28 -8.08 -2.30
N THR A 26 -4.56 -7.13 -3.17
CA THR A 26 -3.66 -6.00 -3.44
C THR A 26 -4.31 -4.71 -3.01
N VAL A 27 -3.55 -3.86 -2.33
CA VAL A 27 -3.99 -2.51 -1.96
C VAL A 27 -4.05 -1.64 -3.21
N VAL A 28 -5.23 -1.12 -3.50
CA VAL A 28 -5.45 -0.16 -4.59
C VAL A 28 -5.18 1.25 -4.10
N GLU A 29 -5.65 1.54 -2.88
CA GLU A 29 -5.56 2.87 -2.27
C GLU A 29 -5.54 2.74 -0.75
N ALA A 30 -4.89 3.67 -0.06
CA ALA A 30 -4.93 3.75 1.39
C ALA A 30 -4.97 5.21 1.85
N LYS A 31 -5.71 5.44 2.93
CA LYS A 31 -5.89 6.77 3.53
C LYS A 31 -6.00 6.68 5.05
N LEU A 32 -5.74 7.81 5.70
CA LEU A 32 -6.04 7.99 7.11
C LEU A 32 -7.38 8.73 7.25
N ASP A 33 -8.39 8.02 7.69
CA ASP A 33 -9.71 8.59 7.95
C ASP A 33 -9.77 9.14 9.39
N MET A 34 -10.26 10.38 9.58
CA MET A 34 -10.24 11.06 10.87
C MET A 34 -11.13 10.38 11.94
N GLY A 35 -12.14 9.60 11.53
CA GLY A 35 -13.05 8.91 12.47
C GLY A 35 -12.80 7.41 12.58
N ARG A 36 -12.29 6.80 11.52
CA ARG A 36 -12.14 5.34 11.39
C ARG A 36 -10.69 4.85 11.49
N GLY A 37 -9.72 5.79 11.49
CA GLY A 37 -8.29 5.49 11.47
C GLY A 37 -7.78 5.08 10.09
N PRO A 38 -6.68 4.30 10.02
CA PRO A 38 -6.17 3.83 8.75
C PRO A 38 -7.16 2.91 8.03
N VAL A 39 -7.44 3.22 6.77
CA VAL A 39 -8.36 2.48 5.88
C VAL A 39 -7.64 2.18 4.59
N ALA A 40 -7.78 0.96 4.09
CA ALA A 40 -7.24 0.57 2.79
C ALA A 40 -8.33 -0.04 1.91
N THR A 41 -8.38 0.36 0.65
CA THR A 41 -9.17 -0.31 -0.37
C THR A 41 -8.34 -1.44 -0.96
N VAL A 42 -8.81 -2.66 -0.80
CA VAL A 42 -8.11 -3.88 -1.22
C VAL A 42 -8.95 -4.60 -2.27
N LEU A 43 -8.33 -4.98 -3.37
CA LEU A 43 -8.90 -5.92 -4.32
C LEU A 43 -8.51 -7.34 -3.90
N VAL A 44 -9.47 -8.13 -3.45
CA VAL A 44 -9.24 -9.53 -3.11
C VAL A 44 -9.00 -10.30 -4.41
N GLN A 45 -7.87 -11.02 -4.48
CA GLN A 45 -7.49 -11.78 -5.67
C GLN A 45 -7.68 -13.28 -5.49
N LYS A 46 -7.43 -13.79 -4.29
CA LYS A 46 -7.55 -15.21 -3.96
C LYS A 46 -8.07 -15.36 -2.54
N GLY A 47 -8.76 -16.48 -2.28
CA GLY A 47 -9.32 -16.78 -0.97
C GLY A 47 -10.49 -15.89 -0.60
N THR A 48 -10.99 -16.04 0.60
CA THR A 48 -12.08 -15.21 1.15
C THR A 48 -11.58 -14.43 2.34
N LEU A 49 -11.68 -13.11 2.28
CA LEU A 49 -11.36 -12.21 3.39
C LEU A 49 -12.57 -12.07 4.30
N LYS A 50 -12.41 -12.34 5.59
CA LYS A 50 -13.50 -12.33 6.56
C LYS A 50 -13.26 -11.31 7.67
N LYS A 51 -14.34 -10.82 8.24
CA LYS A 51 -14.27 -10.03 9.47
C LYS A 51 -13.64 -10.87 10.59
N GLY A 52 -12.68 -10.28 11.28
CA GLY A 52 -11.91 -10.95 12.34
C GLY A 52 -10.60 -11.56 11.87
N ASP A 53 -10.35 -11.70 10.57
CA ASP A 53 -9.09 -12.19 10.04
C ASP A 53 -7.91 -11.31 10.45
N ILE A 54 -6.80 -11.95 10.73
CA ILE A 54 -5.53 -11.29 11.01
C ILE A 54 -4.74 -11.26 9.73
N PHE A 55 -4.17 -10.11 9.39
CA PHE A 55 -3.46 -9.94 8.13
C PHE A 55 -2.19 -9.10 8.28
N VAL A 56 -1.30 -9.25 7.32
CA VAL A 56 -0.16 -8.37 7.08
C VAL A 56 -0.29 -7.76 5.69
N VAL A 57 0.05 -6.49 5.56
CA VAL A 57 0.02 -5.74 4.31
C VAL A 57 1.21 -4.78 4.26
N GLY A 58 2.11 -4.97 3.29
CA GLY A 58 3.37 -4.23 3.28
C GLY A 58 4.12 -4.36 4.61
N GLN A 59 4.42 -3.22 5.25
CA GLN A 59 5.02 -3.13 6.58
C GLN A 59 3.98 -3.11 7.71
N GLN A 60 2.71 -3.02 7.36
CA GLN A 60 1.63 -2.91 8.34
C GLN A 60 1.00 -4.27 8.60
N TRP A 61 0.33 -4.39 9.72
CA TRP A 61 -0.49 -5.55 10.06
C TRP A 61 -1.81 -5.07 10.67
N GLY A 62 -2.74 -5.96 10.87
CA GLY A 62 -4.00 -5.62 11.50
C GLY A 62 -4.92 -6.80 11.68
N LYS A 63 -6.07 -6.50 12.26
CA LYS A 63 -7.20 -7.41 12.36
C LYS A 63 -8.41 -6.76 11.70
N VAL A 64 -9.06 -7.45 10.79
CA VAL A 64 -10.25 -6.95 10.10
C VAL A 64 -11.34 -6.63 11.12
N ARG A 65 -11.58 -5.35 11.36
CA ARG A 65 -12.68 -4.88 12.24
C ARG A 65 -13.99 -4.79 11.49
N ALA A 66 -13.94 -4.32 10.26
CA ALA A 66 -15.07 -4.23 9.35
C ALA A 66 -14.56 -4.26 7.90
N LEU A 67 -15.41 -4.78 7.01
CA LEU A 67 -15.29 -4.70 5.57
C LEU A 67 -16.45 -3.85 5.07
N LEU A 68 -16.18 -2.96 4.13
CA LEU A 68 -17.20 -2.15 3.47
C LEU A 68 -17.11 -2.39 1.96
N ASP A 69 -18.25 -2.52 1.32
CA ASP A 69 -18.35 -2.63 -0.13
C ASP A 69 -18.21 -1.26 -0.83
N ASP A 70 -18.43 -1.23 -2.14
CA ASP A 70 -18.40 -0.02 -2.97
C ASP A 70 -19.50 1.00 -2.58
N LYS A 71 -20.59 0.53 -1.94
CA LYS A 71 -21.69 1.37 -1.43
C LYS A 71 -21.49 1.83 0.01
N LYS A 72 -20.34 1.48 0.64
CA LYS A 72 -20.04 1.73 2.05
C LYS A 72 -20.93 0.93 3.03
N GLU A 73 -21.56 -0.13 2.57
CA GLU A 73 -22.31 -1.06 3.40
C GLU A 73 -21.36 -2.08 4.06
N LYS A 74 -21.67 -2.47 5.29
CA LYS A 74 -20.87 -3.46 6.01
C LYS A 74 -21.16 -4.86 5.47
N ILE A 75 -20.10 -5.57 5.13
CA ILE A 75 -20.15 -6.97 4.72
C ILE A 75 -19.32 -7.84 5.68
N ASP A 76 -19.67 -9.11 5.83
CA ASP A 76 -18.97 -10.03 6.73
C ASP A 76 -17.78 -10.73 6.04
N PHE A 77 -17.83 -10.88 4.72
CA PHE A 77 -16.78 -11.49 3.91
C PHE A 77 -16.70 -10.88 2.52
N ALA A 78 -15.54 -11.00 1.90
CA ALA A 78 -15.28 -10.59 0.52
C ALA A 78 -14.65 -11.74 -0.26
N LEU A 79 -15.23 -12.07 -1.40
CA LEU A 79 -14.78 -13.10 -2.34
C LEU A 79 -13.68 -12.56 -3.28
N PRO A 80 -12.99 -13.45 -4.02
CA PRO A 80 -12.10 -13.01 -5.09
C PRO A 80 -12.77 -12.07 -6.09
N SER A 81 -11.99 -11.15 -6.63
CA SER A 81 -12.43 -10.07 -7.56
C SER A 81 -13.34 -9.02 -6.92
N THR A 82 -13.50 -9.02 -5.59
CA THR A 82 -14.30 -8.02 -4.88
C THR A 82 -13.40 -6.92 -4.32
N PRO A 83 -13.61 -5.64 -4.70
CA PRO A 83 -12.95 -4.51 -4.05
C PRO A 83 -13.65 -4.21 -2.71
N VAL A 84 -12.87 -4.07 -1.64
CA VAL A 84 -13.42 -3.79 -0.30
C VAL A 84 -12.58 -2.76 0.45
N GLU A 85 -13.21 -1.89 1.21
CA GLU A 85 -12.51 -1.10 2.23
C GLU A 85 -12.31 -1.95 3.48
N VAL A 86 -11.06 -2.07 3.89
CA VAL A 86 -10.64 -2.82 5.08
C VAL A 86 -10.34 -1.84 6.21
N LEU A 87 -10.98 -2.03 7.34
CA LEU A 87 -10.74 -1.29 8.58
C LEU A 87 -10.04 -2.20 9.61
N GLY A 88 -9.16 -1.60 10.41
CA GLY A 88 -8.47 -2.34 11.47
C GLY A 88 -6.97 -2.50 11.26
N LEU A 89 -6.40 -1.72 10.35
CA LEU A 89 -4.96 -1.60 10.16
C LEU A 89 -4.31 -0.84 11.33
N ASN A 90 -3.07 -1.13 11.64
CA ASN A 90 -2.25 -0.38 12.60
C ASN A 90 -1.54 0.83 11.98
N GLY A 91 -1.52 0.94 10.65
CA GLY A 91 -0.94 2.05 9.90
C GLY A 91 -1.41 2.04 8.46
N THR A 92 -1.03 3.05 7.69
CA THR A 92 -1.43 3.22 6.29
C THR A 92 -0.46 2.47 5.38
N PRO A 93 -0.88 1.42 4.66
CA PRO A 93 -0.04 0.72 3.68
C PRO A 93 0.19 1.56 2.43
N GLU A 94 1.05 1.05 1.55
CA GLU A 94 1.30 1.65 0.24
C GLU A 94 0.38 1.02 -0.83
N ALA A 95 0.03 1.80 -1.85
CA ALA A 95 -0.65 1.25 -3.02
C ALA A 95 0.26 0.21 -3.69
N GLY A 96 -0.30 -0.93 -4.09
CA GLY A 96 0.45 -2.07 -4.61
C GLY A 96 0.93 -3.07 -3.55
N ASP A 97 0.84 -2.73 -2.25
CA ASP A 97 1.16 -3.69 -1.19
C ASP A 97 0.22 -4.91 -1.24
N ILE A 98 0.79 -6.08 -0.95
CA ILE A 98 0.02 -7.34 -0.91
C ILE A 98 -0.44 -7.60 0.51
N LEU A 99 -1.78 -7.74 0.65
CA LEU A 99 -2.43 -8.21 1.86
C LEU A 99 -2.42 -9.73 1.89
N ASN A 100 -1.98 -10.33 3.00
CA ASN A 100 -2.03 -11.76 3.23
C ASN A 100 -2.66 -12.04 4.59
N VAL A 101 -3.66 -12.91 4.63
CA VAL A 101 -4.25 -13.40 5.88
C VAL A 101 -3.35 -14.43 6.53
N LEU A 102 -3.18 -14.31 7.84
CA LEU A 102 -2.29 -15.14 8.67
C LEU A 102 -3.06 -15.79 9.82
N PRO A 103 -2.57 -16.95 10.33
CA PRO A 103 -3.26 -17.69 11.37
C PRO A 103 -3.15 -17.06 12.76
N SER A 104 -2.18 -16.16 13.00
CA SER A 104 -1.99 -15.56 14.31
C SER A 104 -1.45 -14.14 14.26
N GLU A 105 -1.81 -13.36 15.26
CA GLU A 105 -1.36 -11.96 15.42
C GLU A 105 0.15 -11.88 15.70
N ALA A 106 0.68 -12.83 16.48
CA ALA A 106 2.11 -12.88 16.77
C ALA A 106 2.94 -12.99 15.49
N LYS A 107 2.51 -13.86 14.56
CA LYS A 107 3.17 -14.03 13.26
C LYS A 107 3.04 -12.81 12.36
N ALA A 108 1.90 -12.12 12.42
CA ALA A 108 1.69 -10.90 11.65
C ALA A 108 2.61 -9.77 12.14
N ARG A 109 2.76 -9.60 13.46
CA ARG A 109 3.69 -8.64 14.07
C ARG A 109 5.15 -8.96 13.73
N GLU A 110 5.56 -10.20 13.82
CA GLU A 110 6.92 -10.64 13.50
C GLU A 110 7.28 -10.29 12.04
N ILE A 111 6.42 -10.63 11.09
CA ILE A 111 6.63 -10.34 9.67
C ILE A 111 6.67 -8.82 9.43
N SER A 112 5.77 -8.05 10.05
CA SER A 112 5.73 -6.60 9.95
C SER A 112 7.04 -5.97 10.44
N LEU A 113 7.52 -6.36 11.63
CA LEU A 113 8.79 -5.87 12.19
C LEU A 113 9.99 -6.24 11.32
N TYR A 114 10.04 -7.47 10.82
CA TYR A 114 11.10 -7.91 9.91
C TYR A 114 11.15 -7.07 8.62
N ARG A 115 9.98 -6.81 8.01
CA ARG A 115 9.90 -5.98 6.81
C ARG A 115 10.32 -4.53 7.09
N GLU A 116 9.89 -3.96 8.23
CA GLU A 116 10.27 -2.62 8.65
C GLU A 116 11.80 -2.50 8.84
N GLN A 117 12.42 -3.46 9.52
CA GLN A 117 13.88 -3.49 9.71
C GLN A 117 14.63 -3.59 8.38
N ASN A 118 14.17 -4.45 7.46
CA ASN A 118 14.80 -4.59 6.14
C ASN A 118 14.76 -3.29 5.34
N ILE A 119 13.65 -2.55 5.40
CA ILE A 119 13.55 -1.26 4.70
C ILE A 119 14.44 -0.20 5.37
N LYS A 120 14.49 -0.16 6.71
CA LYS A 120 15.43 0.71 7.43
C LYS A 120 16.88 0.39 7.07
N ASN A 121 17.25 -0.87 7.04
CA ASN A 121 18.60 -1.30 6.67
C ASN A 121 18.95 -0.92 5.23
N LYS A 122 18.02 -1.11 4.27
CA LYS A 122 18.22 -0.68 2.88
C LYS A 122 18.39 0.83 2.75
N LYS A 123 17.61 1.63 3.49
CA LYS A 123 17.77 3.09 3.49
C LYS A 123 19.11 3.52 4.08
N ASN A 124 19.56 2.86 5.14
CA ASN A 124 20.86 3.15 5.77
C ASN A 124 22.05 2.75 4.87
N THR A 125 21.96 1.62 4.15
CA THR A 125 23.03 1.20 3.21
C THR A 125 23.13 2.11 1.99
N VAL A 126 22.03 2.67 1.51
CA VAL A 126 22.06 3.67 0.43
C VAL A 126 22.65 5.00 0.91
N GLY A 127 22.50 5.35 2.19
CA GLY A 127 23.13 6.54 2.80
C GLY A 127 24.61 6.37 3.16
N MET A 128 25.10 5.15 3.40
CA MET A 128 26.49 4.87 3.78
C MET A 128 27.44 4.68 2.57
N GLY A 129 26.91 4.63 1.34
CA GLY A 129 27.72 4.47 0.12
C GLY A 129 28.35 5.74 -0.43
N SER A 130 28.01 6.90 0.12
CA SER A 130 28.69 8.14 -0.24
C SER A 130 29.93 8.32 0.65
N SER A 131 31.12 8.24 0.07
CA SER A 131 32.36 8.55 0.80
C SER A 131 32.27 9.95 1.40
N LEU A 132 32.97 10.19 2.52
CA LEU A 132 33.04 11.51 3.16
C LEU A 132 33.36 12.62 2.15
N ASP A 133 34.17 12.29 1.13
CA ASP A 133 34.50 13.18 0.01
C ASP A 133 33.31 13.55 -0.88
N GLN A 134 32.38 12.61 -1.11
CA GLN A 134 31.16 12.88 -1.87
C GLN A 134 30.15 13.72 -1.04
N LEU A 135 30.12 13.54 0.28
CA LEU A 135 29.33 14.40 1.17
C LEU A 135 29.90 15.82 1.25
N LEU A 136 31.21 15.96 1.32
CA LEU A 136 31.89 17.25 1.28
C LEU A 136 31.78 17.94 -0.08
N ALA A 137 31.83 17.19 -1.19
CA ALA A 137 31.61 17.71 -2.53
C ALA A 137 30.16 18.20 -2.70
N LYS A 138 29.17 17.43 -2.24
CA LYS A 138 27.74 17.85 -2.22
C LYS A 138 27.52 19.07 -1.35
N ALA A 139 28.12 19.13 -0.15
CA ALA A 139 28.00 20.29 0.74
C ALA A 139 28.57 21.57 0.12
N LYS A 140 29.62 21.47 -0.70
CA LYS A 140 30.18 22.62 -1.46
C LYS A 140 29.33 23.02 -2.67
N GLU A 141 28.63 22.07 -3.31
CA GLU A 141 27.67 22.35 -4.39
C GLU A 141 26.36 22.92 -3.82
N ASP A 142 25.94 22.48 -2.63
CA ASP A 142 24.71 22.92 -1.97
C ASP A 142 24.75 24.41 -1.52
N GLU A 143 25.92 25.02 -1.33
CA GLU A 143 26.03 26.48 -1.06
C GLU A 143 25.56 27.36 -2.21
N LYS A 144 25.39 26.82 -3.43
CA LYS A 144 24.90 27.55 -4.62
C LYS A 144 23.45 27.22 -4.99
N LEU A 145 22.83 26.26 -4.31
CA LEU A 145 21.47 25.86 -4.62
C LEU A 145 20.46 26.56 -3.71
N SER A 146 19.51 27.27 -4.28
CA SER A 146 18.36 27.80 -3.56
C SER A 146 17.38 26.69 -3.28
N PHE A 147 17.21 26.31 -2.01
CA PHE A 147 16.21 25.31 -1.60
C PHE A 147 14.86 25.99 -1.33
N LEU A 148 13.81 25.50 -1.99
CA LEU A 148 12.43 25.82 -1.68
C LEU A 148 11.76 24.62 -0.97
N PRO A 149 11.65 24.64 0.37
CA PRO A 149 10.98 23.55 1.08
C PRO A 149 9.46 23.63 0.83
N ILE A 150 8.89 22.54 0.28
CA ILE A 150 7.47 22.45 -0.02
C ILE A 150 6.86 21.31 0.77
N ILE A 151 5.75 21.56 1.46
CA ILE A 151 4.96 20.54 2.15
C ILE A 151 3.74 20.23 1.29
N VAL A 152 3.66 18.98 0.81
CA VAL A 152 2.49 18.47 0.08
C VAL A 152 1.58 17.73 1.03
N LYS A 153 0.32 18.10 1.09
CA LYS A 153 -0.73 17.41 1.84
C LYS A 153 -1.81 16.95 0.87
N SER A 154 -2.21 15.69 1.00
CA SER A 154 -3.27 15.09 0.17
C SER A 154 -4.19 14.24 1.04
N ASP A 155 -5.40 14.00 0.57
CA ASP A 155 -6.42 13.15 1.21
C ASP A 155 -6.09 11.66 1.08
N VAL A 156 -5.46 11.27 -0.02
CA VAL A 156 -4.99 9.90 -0.30
C VAL A 156 -3.50 9.91 -0.64
N ARG A 157 -2.83 8.82 -0.27
CA ARG A 157 -1.38 8.70 -0.42
C ARG A 157 -0.93 8.78 -1.88
N GLY A 158 -1.64 8.10 -2.79
CA GLY A 158 -1.30 8.10 -4.22
C GLY A 158 -1.31 9.48 -4.87
N SER A 159 -2.23 10.36 -4.46
CA SER A 159 -2.27 11.76 -4.95
C SER A 159 -1.03 12.54 -4.53
N GLY A 160 -0.56 12.35 -3.28
CA GLY A 160 0.67 12.98 -2.78
C GLY A 160 1.90 12.52 -3.56
N GLU A 161 2.02 11.22 -3.81
CA GLU A 161 3.13 10.63 -4.59
C GLU A 161 3.13 11.14 -6.04
N ALA A 162 1.97 11.24 -6.68
CA ALA A 162 1.83 11.76 -8.04
C ALA A 162 2.30 13.23 -8.15
N ILE A 163 1.94 14.06 -7.16
CA ILE A 163 2.37 15.47 -7.10
C ILE A 163 3.89 15.55 -6.95
N VAL A 164 4.49 14.77 -6.04
CA VAL A 164 5.95 14.75 -5.82
C VAL A 164 6.68 14.31 -7.10
N GLN A 165 6.17 13.28 -7.79
CA GLN A 165 6.74 12.85 -9.07
C GLN A 165 6.62 13.93 -10.16
N ALA A 166 5.48 14.61 -10.23
CA ALA A 166 5.29 15.68 -11.20
C ALA A 166 6.26 16.86 -10.94
N MET A 167 6.43 17.23 -9.67
CA MET A 167 7.39 18.26 -9.27
C MET A 167 8.84 17.88 -9.60
N GLY A 168 9.22 16.62 -9.39
CA GLY A 168 10.56 16.12 -9.73
C GLY A 168 10.88 16.13 -11.22
N LYS A 169 9.88 16.26 -12.09
CA LYS A 169 10.06 16.40 -13.55
C LYS A 169 10.26 17.85 -14.01
N ILE A 170 9.99 18.82 -13.14
CA ILE A 170 10.21 20.23 -13.45
C ILE A 170 11.71 20.48 -13.39
N LYS A 171 12.29 20.77 -14.54
CA LYS A 171 13.68 21.24 -14.62
C LYS A 171 13.68 22.73 -14.31
N SER A 172 14.47 23.15 -13.32
CA SER A 172 14.84 24.56 -13.19
C SER A 172 16.03 24.80 -14.10
N ASP A 173 15.89 25.72 -15.03
CA ASP A 173 17.00 26.25 -15.82
C ASP A 173 17.90 27.12 -14.94
#